data_37e559c1db76c741e23cb17c3c76d156
#
_entry.id   37e559c1db76c741e23cb17c3c76d156
#
_cell.length_a   1.000
_cell.length_b   1.000
_cell.length_c   1.000
_cell.angle_alpha   90.00
_cell.angle_beta   90.00
_cell.angle_gamma   90.00
#
_symmetry.space_group_name_H-M   'P 1'
#
loop_
_entity.id
_entity.type
_entity.pdbx_description
1 polymer ?
#
loop_
_entity_poly.entity_id
_entity_poly.type
_entity_poly.pdbx_seq_one_letter_code
_entity_poly.pdbx_strand_id
1 'polypeptide(L)'
;ISKINQKFLFPVNGKMIKDFGPFDNGNQHNDGVDILVSTDQLIKASMSGKVAFVGSNLKSFGKMILIKHDSQFVTAYARVDEFNVMEGDLVKKGQIIGKIYKNNSVHFQIRKSRNPVNPNLYIN
;
A
#
# COMPACT_ATOMS: atom_id res chain seq x y z
N ILE A 1 -21.23 7.93 4.64
CA ILE A 1 -20.13 8.35 5.50
C ILE A 1 -19.20 7.16 5.69
N SER A 2 -17.92 7.38 5.51
CA SER A 2 -16.91 6.37 5.82
C SER A 2 -16.89 6.12 7.31
N LYS A 3 -16.76 4.85 7.70
CA LYS A 3 -16.59 4.47 9.10
C LYS A 3 -15.15 4.64 9.57
N ILE A 4 -14.23 4.95 8.67
CA ILE A 4 -12.83 5.13 9.01
C ILE A 4 -12.61 6.56 9.43
N ASN A 5 -12.47 6.77 10.73
CA ASN A 5 -12.15 8.05 11.34
C ASN A 5 -10.68 8.16 11.70
N GLN A 6 -9.98 7.02 11.71
CA GLN A 6 -8.56 6.96 12.07
C GLN A 6 -7.73 7.16 10.80
N LYS A 7 -6.56 7.70 11.00
CA LYS A 7 -5.63 7.88 9.91
C LYS A 7 -4.88 6.58 9.61
N PHE A 8 -4.54 6.42 8.35
CA PHE A 8 -3.79 5.27 7.87
C PHE A 8 -2.32 5.39 8.29
N LEU A 9 -1.62 4.27 8.33
CA LEU A 9 -0.17 4.23 8.51
C LEU A 9 0.51 4.09 7.15
N PHE A 10 1.71 4.66 7.00
CA PHE A 10 2.58 4.20 5.94
C PHE A 10 2.99 2.75 6.23
N PRO A 11 3.05 1.89 5.20
CA PRO A 11 3.33 0.46 5.42
C PRO A 11 4.79 0.19 5.81
N VAL A 12 5.70 1.09 5.48
CA VAL A 12 7.12 1.00 5.78
C VAL A 12 7.67 2.38 6.12
N ASN A 13 8.84 2.40 6.74
CA ASN A 13 9.61 3.62 6.95
C ASN A 13 10.69 3.71 5.87
N GLY A 14 10.73 4.83 5.18
CA GLY A 14 11.70 5.01 4.12
C GLY A 14 11.60 6.37 3.48
N LYS A 15 12.31 6.52 2.37
CA LYS A 15 12.33 7.76 1.62
C LYS A 15 11.27 7.70 0.52
N MET A 16 10.38 8.68 0.48
CA MET A 16 9.43 8.79 -0.62
C MET A 16 10.19 9.24 -1.87
N ILE A 17 10.33 8.34 -2.84
CA ILE A 17 11.08 8.61 -4.06
C ILE A 17 10.17 8.98 -5.22
N LYS A 18 8.87 8.73 -5.10
CA LYS A 18 7.89 9.12 -6.10
C LYS A 18 6.57 9.43 -5.42
N ASP A 19 6.10 10.65 -5.60
CA ASP A 19 4.87 11.12 -4.98
C ASP A 19 3.63 10.75 -5.81
N PHE A 20 2.48 10.86 -5.20
CA PHE A 20 1.20 10.71 -5.90
C PHE A 20 1.00 11.88 -6.86
N GLY A 21 0.48 11.57 -8.03
CA GLY A 21 0.04 12.59 -8.96
C GLY A 21 0.76 12.54 -10.30
N PRO A 22 0.53 13.56 -11.13
CA PRO A 22 1.12 13.61 -12.46
C PRO A 22 2.63 13.83 -12.40
N PHE A 23 3.32 13.24 -13.36
CA PHE A 23 4.75 13.46 -13.57
C PHE A 23 5.04 13.38 -15.08
N ASP A 24 6.28 13.61 -15.46
CA ASP A 24 6.69 13.63 -16.87
C ASP A 24 5.83 14.62 -17.67
N ASN A 25 5.77 15.86 -17.19
CA ASN A 25 4.99 16.96 -17.78
C ASN A 25 3.50 16.60 -17.99
N GLY A 26 2.95 15.77 -17.07
CA GLY A 26 1.55 15.36 -17.15
C GLY A 26 1.29 14.18 -18.06
N ASN A 27 2.31 13.60 -18.68
CA ASN A 27 2.14 12.45 -19.57
C ASN A 27 1.88 11.16 -18.80
N GLN A 28 2.25 11.11 -17.53
CA GLN A 28 2.05 9.94 -16.66
C GLN A 28 1.49 10.38 -15.33
N HIS A 29 0.92 9.42 -14.60
CA HIS A 29 0.33 9.64 -13.29
C HIS A 29 0.72 8.50 -12.35
N ASN A 30 1.21 8.83 -11.16
CA ASN A 30 1.46 7.84 -10.12
C ASN A 30 0.23 7.74 -9.23
N ASP A 31 -0.40 6.57 -9.20
CA ASP A 31 -1.65 6.34 -8.46
C ASP A 31 -1.44 6.09 -6.97
N GLY A 32 -0.22 6.10 -6.52
CA GLY A 32 0.15 5.92 -5.13
C GLY A 32 1.43 6.67 -4.82
N VAL A 33 2.18 6.16 -3.84
CA VAL A 33 3.50 6.68 -3.49
C VAL A 33 4.50 5.53 -3.50
N ASP A 34 5.74 5.81 -3.87
CA ASP A 34 6.81 4.82 -3.85
C ASP A 34 7.79 5.16 -2.72
N ILE A 35 8.00 4.19 -1.84
CA ILE A 35 8.82 4.37 -0.63
C ILE A 35 10.00 3.43 -0.70
N LEU A 36 11.20 4.01 -0.77
CA LEU A 36 12.47 3.27 -0.81
C LEU A 36 12.93 2.97 0.61
N VAL A 37 13.25 1.70 0.87
CA VAL A 37 13.78 1.30 2.18
C VAL A 37 15.29 1.14 2.12
N SER A 38 15.97 1.55 3.18
CA SER A 38 17.44 1.45 3.29
C SER A 38 17.89 0.19 4.02
N THR A 39 16.96 -0.52 4.65
CA THR A 39 17.19 -1.79 5.35
C THR A 39 16.02 -2.71 5.05
N ASP A 40 16.21 -4.02 5.28
CA ASP A 40 15.08 -4.95 5.24
C ASP A 40 14.02 -4.50 6.23
N GLN A 41 12.75 -4.51 5.83
CA GLN A 41 11.65 -4.10 6.71
C GLN A 41 10.46 -5.04 6.58
N LEU A 42 9.72 -5.15 7.68
CA LEU A 42 8.42 -5.78 7.68
C LEU A 42 7.38 -4.77 7.23
N ILE A 43 6.51 -5.19 6.32
CA ILE A 43 5.43 -4.35 5.81
C ILE A 43 4.23 -4.47 6.74
N LYS A 44 3.66 -3.34 7.12
CA LYS A 44 2.53 -3.27 8.04
C LYS A 44 1.24 -2.93 7.31
N ALA A 45 0.15 -3.54 7.75
CA ALA A 45 -1.18 -3.15 7.27
C ALA A 45 -1.43 -1.70 7.65
N SER A 46 -1.81 -0.90 6.67
CA SER A 46 -2.03 0.55 6.85
C SER A 46 -3.24 0.85 7.73
N MET A 47 -4.21 -0.05 7.74
CA MET A 47 -5.44 0.03 8.51
C MET A 47 -6.00 -1.38 8.69
N SER A 48 -6.85 -1.57 9.69
CA SER A 48 -7.53 -2.85 9.91
C SER A 48 -8.44 -3.19 8.74
N GLY A 49 -8.53 -4.47 8.40
CA GLY A 49 -9.35 -4.90 7.29
C GLY A 49 -9.21 -6.39 6.99
N LYS A 50 -9.61 -6.75 5.78
CA LYS A 50 -9.56 -8.12 5.29
C LYS A 50 -8.72 -8.18 4.02
N VAL A 51 -7.81 -9.15 3.95
CA VAL A 51 -6.99 -9.36 2.76
C VAL A 51 -7.91 -9.81 1.62
N ALA A 52 -8.03 -8.97 0.60
CA ALA A 52 -8.91 -9.21 -0.54
C ALA A 52 -8.19 -9.90 -1.69
N PHE A 53 -6.86 -9.77 -1.77
CA PHE A 53 -6.09 -10.35 -2.86
C PHE A 53 -4.62 -10.45 -2.46
N VAL A 54 -3.99 -11.57 -2.87
CA VAL A 54 -2.53 -11.77 -2.81
C VAL A 54 -2.14 -12.41 -4.13
N GLY A 55 -1.20 -11.80 -4.85
CA GLY A 55 -0.80 -12.31 -6.15
C GLY A 55 0.62 -11.98 -6.51
N SER A 56 1.16 -12.72 -7.49
CA SER A 56 2.52 -12.59 -7.99
C SER A 56 2.52 -12.37 -9.50
N ASN A 57 3.67 -11.94 -10.03
CA ASN A 57 3.89 -11.79 -11.47
C ASN A 57 2.92 -10.81 -12.14
N LEU A 58 2.45 -9.83 -11.38
CA LEU A 58 1.58 -8.79 -11.91
C LEU A 58 2.42 -7.77 -12.65
N LYS A 59 1.98 -7.41 -13.86
CA LYS A 59 2.69 -6.43 -14.68
C LYS A 59 2.86 -5.11 -13.91
N SER A 60 4.08 -4.62 -13.81
CA SER A 60 4.47 -3.39 -13.12
C SER A 60 4.37 -3.45 -11.59
N PHE A 61 3.60 -4.38 -11.02
CA PHE A 61 3.36 -4.45 -9.59
C PHE A 61 4.05 -5.63 -8.90
N GLY A 62 4.53 -6.63 -9.70
CA GLY A 62 5.20 -7.80 -9.14
C GLY A 62 4.32 -8.57 -8.18
N LYS A 63 4.73 -8.64 -6.92
CA LYS A 63 3.93 -9.24 -5.84
C LYS A 63 3.11 -8.14 -5.17
N MET A 64 1.81 -8.37 -5.01
CA MET A 64 0.89 -7.37 -4.51
C MET A 64 -0.09 -7.95 -3.49
N ILE A 65 -0.41 -7.14 -2.48
CA ILE A 65 -1.44 -7.41 -1.48
C ILE A 65 -2.48 -6.31 -1.58
N LEU A 66 -3.76 -6.68 -1.57
CA LEU A 66 -4.87 -5.73 -1.43
C LEU A 66 -5.60 -6.01 -0.12
N ILE A 67 -5.87 -4.96 0.65
CA ILE A 67 -6.65 -5.05 1.89
C ILE A 67 -7.88 -4.15 1.74
N LYS A 68 -9.05 -4.75 1.98
CA LYS A 68 -10.32 -4.01 2.00
C LYS A 68 -10.64 -3.63 3.44
N HIS A 69 -10.86 -2.35 3.69
CA HIS A 69 -11.05 -1.82 5.04
C HIS A 69 -12.52 -1.61 5.38
N ASP A 70 -13.30 -1.06 4.45
CA ASP A 70 -14.75 -0.89 4.56
C ASP A 70 -15.34 -0.79 3.15
N SER A 71 -16.57 -0.30 3.04
CA SER A 71 -17.23 -0.18 1.73
C SER A 71 -16.56 0.82 0.80
N GLN A 72 -15.70 1.69 1.30
CA GLN A 72 -15.07 2.76 0.51
C GLN A 72 -13.58 2.57 0.28
N PHE A 73 -12.82 2.06 1.26
CA PHE A 73 -11.35 2.09 1.23
C PHE A 73 -10.73 0.74 0.97
N VAL A 74 -9.74 0.74 0.07
CA VAL A 74 -8.84 -0.38 -0.20
C VAL A 74 -7.43 0.18 -0.19
N THR A 75 -6.48 -0.57 0.41
CA THR A 75 -5.06 -0.25 0.28
C THR A 75 -4.35 -1.33 -0.54
N ALA A 76 -3.38 -0.91 -1.32
CA ALA A 76 -2.58 -1.78 -2.17
C ALA A 76 -1.10 -1.65 -1.81
N TYR A 77 -0.42 -2.77 -1.73
CA TYR A 77 1.00 -2.87 -1.39
C TYR A 77 1.65 -3.67 -2.50
N ALA A 78 2.35 -2.99 -3.40
CA ALA A 78 2.93 -3.61 -4.59
C ALA A 78 4.45 -3.65 -4.52
N ARG A 79 5.05 -4.54 -5.29
CA ARG A 79 6.49 -4.82 -5.34
C ARG A 79 7.05 -5.29 -4.01
N VAL A 80 6.21 -6.01 -3.25
CA VAL A 80 6.67 -6.64 -2.00
C VAL A 80 7.52 -7.85 -2.32
N ASP A 81 8.42 -8.22 -1.42
CA ASP A 81 9.33 -9.36 -1.66
C ASP A 81 8.80 -10.66 -1.08
N GLU A 82 8.10 -10.61 0.05
CA GLU A 82 7.52 -11.78 0.70
C GLU A 82 6.14 -11.48 1.23
N PHE A 83 5.27 -12.51 1.24
CA PHE A 83 3.94 -12.44 1.83
C PHE A 83 3.92 -13.11 3.19
N ASN A 84 3.17 -12.51 4.15
CA ASN A 84 2.87 -13.09 5.47
C ASN A 84 1.38 -13.37 5.65
N VAL A 85 0.58 -13.15 4.61
CA VAL A 85 -0.89 -13.27 4.70
C VAL A 85 -1.41 -13.97 3.46
N MET A 86 -2.66 -14.46 3.56
CA MET A 86 -3.42 -15.05 2.47
C MET A 86 -4.75 -14.32 2.30
N GLU A 87 -5.37 -14.50 1.14
CA GLU A 87 -6.72 -14.00 0.91
C GLU A 87 -7.66 -14.51 2.00
N GLY A 88 -8.50 -13.60 2.50
CA GLY A 88 -9.46 -13.89 3.54
C GLY A 88 -8.98 -13.60 4.95
N ASP A 89 -7.67 -13.43 5.17
CA ASP A 89 -7.17 -13.13 6.51
C ASP A 89 -7.69 -11.78 7.00
N LEU A 90 -8.07 -11.75 8.28
CA LEU A 90 -8.38 -10.50 8.97
C LEU A 90 -7.09 -9.96 9.56
N VAL A 91 -6.83 -8.68 9.32
CA VAL A 91 -5.63 -8.01 9.81
C VAL A 91 -6.00 -6.77 10.60
N LYS A 92 -5.15 -6.43 11.57
CA LYS A 92 -5.29 -5.20 12.36
C LYS A 92 -4.32 -4.15 11.84
N LYS A 93 -4.67 -2.89 12.02
CA LYS A 93 -3.76 -1.76 11.72
C LYS A 93 -2.41 -2.02 12.37
N GLY A 94 -1.34 -1.94 11.58
CA GLY A 94 0.02 -2.18 12.06
C GLY A 94 0.47 -3.64 12.06
N GLN A 95 -0.41 -4.58 11.78
CA GLN A 95 -0.05 -6.00 11.71
C GLN A 95 0.87 -6.26 10.52
N ILE A 96 1.84 -7.14 10.71
CA ILE A 96 2.78 -7.53 9.66
C ILE A 96 2.05 -8.31 8.57
N ILE A 97 2.23 -7.89 7.31
CA ILE A 97 1.60 -8.55 6.16
C ILE A 97 2.61 -9.02 5.13
N GLY A 98 3.85 -8.60 5.22
CA GLY A 98 4.88 -8.99 4.27
C GLY A 98 6.24 -8.43 4.64
N LYS A 99 7.16 -8.52 3.68
CA LYS A 99 8.55 -8.06 3.85
C LYS A 99 9.04 -7.41 2.56
N ILE A 100 9.85 -6.39 2.72
CA ILE A 100 10.56 -5.70 1.63
C ILE A 100 12.05 -5.72 1.95
N TYR A 101 12.88 -6.02 0.95
CA TYR A 101 14.33 -6.08 1.12
C TYR A 101 14.98 -4.73 0.91
N LYS A 102 16.10 -4.55 1.56
CA LYS A 102 16.96 -3.37 1.45
C LYS A 102 17.15 -2.93 0.01
N ASN A 103 17.05 -1.63 -0.22
CA ASN A 103 17.21 -0.95 -1.53
C ASN A 103 16.06 -1.19 -2.52
N ASN A 104 15.01 -1.90 -2.11
CA ASN A 104 13.79 -1.99 -2.90
C ASN A 104 12.77 -0.94 -2.44
N SER A 105 11.78 -0.68 -3.26
CA SER A 105 10.71 0.26 -2.93
C SER A 105 9.35 -0.42 -2.95
N VAL A 106 8.50 -0.02 -2.00
CA VAL A 106 7.09 -0.43 -1.97
C VAL A 106 6.28 0.62 -2.69
N HIS A 107 5.40 0.18 -3.59
CA HIS A 107 4.39 1.05 -4.18
C HIS A 107 3.11 0.89 -3.36
N PHE A 108 2.66 1.98 -2.75
CA PHE A 108 1.53 1.99 -1.83
C PHE A 108 0.42 2.86 -2.37
N GLN A 109 -0.80 2.30 -2.46
CA GLN A 109 -1.98 3.05 -2.89
C GLN A 109 -3.05 3.04 -1.80
N ILE A 110 -3.77 4.15 -1.70
CA ILE A 110 -5.06 4.22 -1.03
C ILE A 110 -6.10 4.50 -2.10
N ARG A 111 -7.11 3.67 -2.17
CA ARG A 111 -8.21 3.83 -3.12
C ARG A 111 -9.50 4.05 -2.35
N LYS A 112 -10.21 5.10 -2.73
CA LYS A 112 -11.51 5.44 -2.15
C LYS A 112 -12.56 5.36 -3.24
N SER A 113 -13.59 4.53 -3.03
CA SER A 113 -14.65 4.31 -4.02
C SER A 113 -14.05 3.97 -5.39
N ARG A 114 -13.07 3.06 -5.41
CA ARG A 114 -12.36 2.56 -6.60
C ARG A 114 -11.38 3.54 -7.24
N ASN A 115 -11.30 4.77 -6.78
CA ASN A 115 -10.39 5.76 -7.35
C ASN A 115 -9.15 5.91 -6.48
N PRO A 116 -7.94 5.98 -7.07
CA PRO A 116 -6.75 6.28 -6.29
C PRO A 116 -6.84 7.69 -5.74
N VAL A 117 -6.45 7.85 -4.48
CA VAL A 117 -6.41 9.15 -3.80
C VAL A 117 -5.00 9.37 -3.26
N ASN A 118 -4.66 10.62 -3.01
CA ASN A 118 -3.32 10.95 -2.51
C ASN A 118 -3.13 10.39 -1.09
N PRO A 119 -2.25 9.40 -0.89
CA PRO A 119 -2.05 8.81 0.42
C PRO A 119 -1.63 9.81 1.48
N ASN A 120 -0.91 10.87 1.10
CA ASN A 120 -0.44 11.87 2.06
C ASN A 120 -1.57 12.59 2.78
N LEU A 121 -2.77 12.59 2.22
CA LEU A 121 -3.95 13.23 2.83
C LEU A 121 -4.59 12.33 3.90
N TYR A 122 -4.21 11.07 3.98
CA TYR A 122 -4.84 10.07 4.84
C TYR A 122 -3.88 9.52 5.90
N ILE A 123 -2.61 9.83 5.80
CA ILE A 123 -1.59 9.36 6.74
C ILE A 123 -1.47 10.33 7.91
N ASN A 124 -1.19 9.78 9.07
CA ASN A 124 -0.93 10.57 10.27
C ASN A 124 0.36 11.34 10.14
#